data_baacb9abdd5cbe29b980fdbe3df58527
#
_entry.id   baacb9abdd5cbe29b980fdbe3df58527
#
_cell.length_a   1.000
_cell.length_b   1.000
_cell.length_c   1.000
_cell.angle_alpha   90.00
_cell.angle_beta   90.00
_cell.angle_gamma   90.00
#
_symmetry.space_group_name_H-M   'P 1'
#
loop_
_entity.id
_entity.type
_entity.pdbx_description
1 polymer ?
#
loop_
_entity_poly.entity_id
_entity_poly.type
_entity_poly.pdbx_seq_one_letter_code
_entity_poly.pdbx_strand_id
1 'polypeptide(L)'
;MLISLLASLLILSSPVSHSYNCSEYDKSSLIRSEIMLQVVLKNYGYYTSKIDGDFGPASKKALKEFQSSNNLVSDGILGKNTCKKLNNKANVVKKSINTAKSINTISQITKSTEILNVQRRLVELGFYTGEIDGINGSQTKIAIKNFQSKAGL
;
A
#
# COMPACT_ATOMS: atom_id res chain seq x y z
N MET A 1 8.14 42.51 -41.93
CA MET A 1 7.31 42.34 -40.75
C MET A 1 7.40 40.88 -40.30
N LEU A 2 8.24 40.63 -39.32
CA LEU A 2 8.48 39.29 -38.77
C LEU A 2 7.55 39.11 -37.55
N ILE A 3 6.58 38.27 -37.68
CA ILE A 3 5.69 37.87 -36.56
C ILE A 3 6.36 36.67 -35.90
N SER A 4 6.98 36.95 -34.77
CA SER A 4 7.57 35.94 -33.87
C SER A 4 6.45 35.15 -33.19
N LEU A 5 6.24 33.87 -33.57
CA LEU A 5 5.41 32.91 -32.88
C LEU A 5 6.17 32.41 -31.65
N LEU A 6 5.90 33.03 -30.50
CA LEU A 6 6.24 32.46 -29.19
C LEU A 6 5.28 31.32 -28.91
N ALA A 7 5.68 30.12 -29.31
CA ALA A 7 5.05 28.90 -28.83
C ALA A 7 5.38 28.73 -27.35
N SER A 8 4.50 29.18 -26.48
CA SER A 8 4.53 28.84 -25.05
C SER A 8 4.36 27.35 -24.91
N LEU A 9 5.48 26.66 -24.70
CA LEU A 9 5.51 25.25 -24.31
C LEU A 9 4.95 25.16 -22.88
N LEU A 10 3.64 25.01 -22.78
CA LEU A 10 2.98 24.57 -21.55
C LEU A 10 3.51 23.17 -21.25
N ILE A 11 4.55 23.11 -20.44
CA ILE A 11 4.93 21.86 -19.78
C ILE A 11 3.79 21.54 -18.82
N LEU A 12 2.84 20.74 -19.30
CA LEU A 12 1.90 20.03 -18.46
C LEU A 12 2.75 19.12 -17.57
N SER A 13 3.16 19.65 -16.42
CA SER A 13 3.64 18.79 -15.33
C SER A 13 2.49 17.88 -14.95
N SER A 14 2.46 16.70 -15.53
CA SER A 14 1.61 15.61 -15.06
C SER A 14 1.83 15.52 -13.55
N PRO A 15 0.77 15.44 -12.73
CA PRO A 15 0.95 15.23 -11.32
C PRO A 15 1.81 13.96 -11.20
N VAL A 16 3.00 14.11 -10.63
CA VAL A 16 3.85 12.96 -10.31
C VAL A 16 2.99 12.08 -9.42
N SER A 17 2.46 10.99 -9.96
CA SER A 17 1.77 10.01 -9.16
C SER A 17 2.81 9.47 -8.19
N HIS A 18 2.75 9.94 -6.94
CA HIS A 18 3.64 9.46 -5.90
C HIS A 18 3.32 7.97 -5.72
N SER A 19 4.17 7.14 -6.27
CA SER A 19 4.07 5.69 -6.07
C SER A 19 4.35 5.40 -4.60
N TYR A 20 3.33 4.99 -3.85
CA TYR A 20 3.48 4.51 -2.47
C TYR A 20 4.00 3.07 -2.46
N ASN A 21 5.06 2.86 -3.23
CA ASN A 21 5.60 1.57 -3.57
C ASN A 21 7.12 1.62 -3.49
N CYS A 22 7.69 0.83 -2.61
CA CYS A 22 9.13 0.74 -2.44
C CYS A 22 9.81 -0.18 -3.46
N SER A 23 9.09 -0.91 -4.29
CA SER A 23 9.70 -1.82 -5.27
C SER A 23 10.48 -1.09 -6.37
N GLU A 24 10.24 0.21 -6.54
CA GLU A 24 11.05 1.07 -7.40
C GLU A 24 12.50 1.18 -6.91
N TYR A 25 12.70 1.19 -5.59
CA TYR A 25 14.02 1.32 -4.96
C TYR A 25 14.61 -0.02 -4.52
N ASP A 26 13.76 -1.01 -4.28
CA ASP A 26 14.14 -2.36 -3.86
C ASP A 26 13.06 -3.36 -4.33
N LYS A 27 13.40 -4.14 -5.35
CA LYS A 27 12.50 -5.17 -5.93
C LYS A 27 12.09 -6.24 -4.92
N SER A 28 12.85 -6.44 -3.86
CA SER A 28 12.54 -7.37 -2.77
C SER A 28 11.62 -6.77 -1.71
N SER A 29 11.28 -5.47 -1.81
CA SER A 29 10.43 -4.79 -0.86
C SER A 29 9.04 -5.44 -0.78
N LEU A 30 8.55 -5.58 0.45
CA LEU A 30 7.16 -5.99 0.71
C LEU A 30 6.18 -4.83 0.49
N ILE A 31 6.67 -3.56 0.53
CA ILE A 31 5.83 -2.38 0.38
C ILE A 31 5.66 -2.09 -1.11
N ARG A 32 4.64 -2.69 -1.69
CA ARG A 32 4.31 -2.60 -3.12
C ARG A 32 2.98 -1.89 -3.41
N SER A 33 2.29 -1.43 -2.38
CA SER A 33 1.02 -0.72 -2.49
C SER A 33 0.75 0.08 -1.22
N GLU A 34 -0.22 0.99 -1.28
CA GLU A 34 -0.70 1.77 -0.14
C GLU A 34 -1.18 0.87 1.01
N ILE A 35 -1.89 -0.23 0.68
CA ILE A 35 -2.33 -1.22 1.67
C ILE A 35 -1.14 -1.78 2.44
N MET A 36 -0.08 -2.19 1.73
CA MET A 36 1.12 -2.72 2.38
C MET A 36 1.81 -1.68 3.24
N LEU A 37 1.85 -0.43 2.80
CA LEU A 37 2.38 0.67 3.59
C LEU A 37 1.56 0.88 4.88
N GLN A 38 0.23 0.93 4.79
CA GLN A 38 -0.65 1.04 5.95
C GLN A 38 -0.48 -0.14 6.92
N VAL A 39 -0.40 -1.38 6.40
CA VAL A 39 -0.14 -2.59 7.20
C VAL A 39 1.19 -2.48 7.94
N VAL A 40 2.26 -2.09 7.26
CA VAL A 40 3.60 -1.97 7.86
C VAL A 40 3.61 -0.85 8.91
N LEU A 41 3.05 0.31 8.62
CA LEU A 41 2.95 1.42 9.57
C LEU A 41 2.09 1.05 10.79
N LYS A 42 1.02 0.28 10.61
CA LYS A 42 0.18 -0.23 11.69
C LYS A 42 0.93 -1.21 12.58
N ASN A 43 1.68 -2.13 12.00
CA ASN A 43 2.50 -3.08 12.75
C ASN A 43 3.60 -2.40 13.58
N TYR A 44 4.05 -1.22 13.16
CA TYR A 44 5.00 -0.42 13.92
C TYR A 44 4.34 0.58 14.88
N GLY A 45 3.02 0.58 14.97
CA GLY A 45 2.25 1.43 15.90
C GLY A 45 2.05 2.87 15.45
N TYR A 46 2.42 3.22 14.20
CA TYR A 46 2.23 4.58 13.68
C TYR A 46 0.86 4.80 13.02
N TYR A 47 0.22 3.75 12.50
CA TYR A 47 -1.08 3.83 11.85
C TYR A 47 -2.14 3.13 12.69
N THR A 48 -3.19 3.87 13.11
CA THR A 48 -4.25 3.36 13.98
C THR A 48 -5.60 3.24 13.28
N SER A 49 -5.72 3.85 12.09
CA SER A 49 -6.96 3.85 11.33
C SER A 49 -7.21 2.51 10.61
N LYS A 50 -8.33 2.40 9.91
CA LYS A 50 -8.67 1.27 9.06
C LYS A 50 -7.70 1.18 7.87
N ILE A 51 -7.32 -0.03 7.51
CA ILE A 51 -6.52 -0.31 6.31
C ILE A 51 -7.49 -0.33 5.13
N ASP A 52 -7.47 0.70 4.31
CA ASP A 52 -8.36 0.90 3.15
C ASP A 52 -7.59 1.03 1.83
N GLY A 53 -6.26 1.21 1.92
CA GLY A 53 -5.38 1.45 0.77
C GLY A 53 -5.53 2.84 0.16
N ASP A 54 -6.19 3.76 0.86
CA ASP A 54 -6.21 5.16 0.49
C ASP A 54 -5.09 5.91 1.26
N PHE A 55 -4.19 6.54 0.51
CA PHE A 55 -3.12 7.35 1.10
C PHE A 55 -3.64 8.75 1.49
N GLY A 56 -4.66 8.75 2.32
CA GLY A 56 -5.27 9.96 2.86
C GLY A 56 -4.47 10.60 4.02
N PRO A 57 -5.08 11.59 4.70
CA PRO A 57 -4.43 12.33 5.78
C PRO A 57 -3.90 11.45 6.92
N ALA A 58 -4.61 10.36 7.27
CA ALA A 58 -4.21 9.43 8.33
C ALA A 58 -2.94 8.66 7.98
N SER A 59 -2.85 8.15 6.74
CA SER A 59 -1.66 7.45 6.22
C SER A 59 -0.46 8.38 6.13
N LYS A 60 -0.68 9.59 5.63
CA LYS A 60 0.36 10.63 5.53
C LYS A 60 0.90 11.04 6.90
N LYS A 61 0.02 11.20 7.89
CA LYS A 61 0.40 11.49 9.28
C LYS A 61 1.26 10.37 9.84
N ALA A 62 0.81 9.12 9.73
CA ALA A 62 1.55 7.94 10.20
C ALA A 62 2.94 7.81 9.55
N LEU A 63 3.04 8.09 8.24
CA LEU A 63 4.33 8.08 7.55
C LEU A 63 5.26 9.17 8.06
N LYS A 64 4.75 10.39 8.30
CA LYS A 64 5.52 11.49 8.89
C LYS A 64 6.03 11.15 10.29
N GLU A 65 5.19 10.56 11.12
CA GLU A 65 5.57 10.11 12.47
C GLU A 65 6.65 9.03 12.41
N PHE A 66 6.51 8.07 11.50
CA PHE A 66 7.56 7.07 11.25
C PHE A 66 8.87 7.74 10.81
N GLN A 67 8.83 8.67 9.87
CA GLN A 67 10.00 9.38 9.37
C GLN A 67 10.71 10.15 10.49
N SER A 68 9.97 10.96 11.25
CA SER A 68 10.49 11.73 12.40
C SER A 68 11.16 10.81 13.43
N SER A 69 10.49 9.72 13.83
CA SER A 69 10.99 8.76 14.80
C SER A 69 12.21 7.97 14.33
N ASN A 70 12.56 8.05 13.06
CA ASN A 70 13.70 7.34 12.47
C ASN A 70 14.76 8.28 11.88
N ASN A 71 14.75 9.56 12.29
CA ASN A 71 15.70 10.61 11.85
C ASN A 71 15.70 10.79 10.31
N LEU A 72 14.52 10.74 9.70
CA LEU A 72 14.29 11.02 8.29
C LEU A 72 13.58 12.37 8.14
N VAL A 73 13.64 12.96 6.94
CA VAL A 73 12.83 14.12 6.61
C VAL A 73 11.36 13.75 6.72
N SER A 74 10.61 14.46 7.58
CA SER A 74 9.19 14.19 7.87
C SER A 74 8.26 14.87 6.84
N ASP A 75 8.43 14.52 5.58
CA ASP A 75 7.68 15.09 4.44
C ASP A 75 6.40 14.30 4.10
N GLY A 76 6.28 13.08 4.60
CA GLY A 76 5.18 12.17 4.28
C GLY A 76 5.28 11.59 2.87
N ILE A 77 6.49 11.59 2.28
CA ILE A 77 6.78 11.01 0.96
C ILE A 77 7.52 9.69 1.14
N LEU A 78 7.09 8.65 0.43
CA LEU A 78 7.73 7.34 0.45
C LEU A 78 8.94 7.33 -0.49
N GLY A 79 9.98 8.10 -0.13
CA GLY A 79 11.23 8.16 -0.88
C GLY A 79 12.18 7.00 -0.54
N LYS A 80 13.31 6.93 -1.28
CA LYS A 80 14.32 5.86 -1.18
C LYS A 80 14.79 5.60 0.26
N ASN A 81 15.09 6.65 1.02
CA ASN A 81 15.58 6.52 2.40
C ASN A 81 14.50 5.99 3.35
N THR A 82 13.27 6.46 3.17
CA THR A 82 12.10 5.98 3.93
C THR A 82 11.84 4.49 3.63
N CYS A 83 11.85 4.09 2.36
CA CYS A 83 11.72 2.70 1.95
C CYS A 83 12.83 1.81 2.53
N LYS A 84 14.08 2.23 2.44
CA LYS A 84 15.21 1.51 3.01
C LYS A 84 15.04 1.30 4.53
N LYS A 85 14.59 2.33 5.23
CA LYS A 85 14.38 2.25 6.69
C LYS A 85 13.22 1.34 7.07
N LEU A 86 12.11 1.40 6.34
CA LEU A 86 10.95 0.51 6.52
C LEU A 86 11.34 -0.95 6.26
N ASN A 87 12.07 -1.24 5.17
CA ASN A 87 12.52 -2.58 4.83
C ASN A 87 13.51 -3.14 5.87
N ASN A 88 14.44 -2.33 6.36
CA ASN A 88 15.39 -2.76 7.39
C ASN A 88 14.67 -3.12 8.69
N LYS A 89 13.69 -2.33 9.13
CA LYS A 89 12.86 -2.68 10.28
C LYS A 89 12.07 -3.97 10.06
N ALA A 90 11.46 -4.14 8.88
CA ALA A 90 10.74 -5.36 8.52
C ALA A 90 11.68 -6.59 8.55
N ASN A 91 12.92 -6.46 8.11
CA ASN A 91 13.91 -7.54 8.12
C ASN A 91 14.42 -7.85 9.54
N VAL A 92 14.54 -6.85 10.44
CA VAL A 92 14.87 -7.07 11.85
C VAL A 92 13.76 -7.86 12.53
N VAL A 93 12.51 -7.53 12.26
CA VAL A 93 11.35 -8.31 12.72
C VAL A 93 11.42 -9.74 12.18
N LYS A 94 11.72 -9.96 10.89
CA LYS A 94 11.94 -11.33 10.33
C LYS A 94 13.05 -12.08 11.06
N LYS A 95 14.16 -11.43 11.41
CA LYS A 95 15.29 -12.07 12.10
C LYS A 95 15.00 -12.41 13.56
N SER A 96 14.19 -11.60 14.26
CA SER A 96 13.70 -11.87 15.62
C SER A 96 12.59 -12.92 15.66
N ILE A 97 11.96 -13.21 14.50
CA ILE A 97 10.78 -14.03 14.32
C ILE A 97 11.11 -15.51 14.00
N ASN A 98 12.35 -15.90 13.94
CA ASN A 98 12.74 -17.32 13.82
C ASN A 98 12.31 -18.19 15.04
N THR A 99 11.49 -17.65 15.93
CA THR A 99 10.72 -18.42 16.90
C THR A 99 9.32 -18.69 16.32
N ALA A 100 8.92 -19.96 16.30
CA ALA A 100 7.76 -20.56 15.60
C ALA A 100 6.39 -19.82 15.71
N LYS A 101 6.19 -18.88 16.63
CA LYS A 101 4.95 -18.13 16.85
C LYS A 101 4.73 -17.00 15.83
N SER A 102 5.79 -16.50 15.21
CA SER A 102 5.74 -15.31 14.36
C SER A 102 5.59 -15.61 12.87
N ILE A 103 5.93 -16.81 12.41
CA ILE A 103 5.72 -17.26 11.02
C ILE A 103 4.20 -17.25 10.72
N ASN A 104 3.39 -17.61 11.72
CA ASN A 104 1.93 -17.62 11.58
C ASN A 104 1.34 -16.20 11.39
N THR A 105 1.90 -15.19 12.06
CA THR A 105 1.45 -13.80 11.96
C THR A 105 1.78 -13.19 10.59
N ILE A 106 2.97 -13.45 10.05
CA ILE A 106 3.36 -12.95 8.71
C ILE A 106 2.55 -13.64 7.61
N SER A 107 2.33 -14.94 7.72
CA SER A 107 1.50 -15.69 6.77
C SER A 107 0.04 -15.19 6.80
N GLN A 108 -0.48 -14.81 7.96
CA GLN A 108 -1.81 -14.22 8.08
C GLN A 108 -1.87 -12.79 7.52
N ILE A 109 -0.83 -11.97 7.73
CA ILE A 109 -0.75 -10.60 7.18
C ILE A 109 -0.69 -10.64 5.66
N THR A 110 0.13 -11.49 5.06
CA THR A 110 0.20 -11.62 3.59
C THR A 110 -1.13 -12.10 3.02
N LYS A 111 -1.76 -13.10 3.64
CA LYS A 111 -3.06 -13.62 3.23
C LYS A 111 -4.17 -12.57 3.35
N SER A 112 -4.18 -11.80 4.43
CA SER A 112 -5.12 -10.69 4.62
C SER A 112 -4.94 -9.61 3.56
N THR A 113 -3.69 -9.29 3.18
CA THR A 113 -3.40 -8.30 2.13
C THR A 113 -3.84 -8.77 0.74
N GLU A 114 -3.68 -10.04 0.43
CA GLU A 114 -4.19 -10.63 -0.81
C GLU A 114 -5.71 -10.52 -0.88
N ILE A 115 -6.42 -10.81 0.21
CA ILE A 115 -7.88 -10.68 0.29
C ILE A 115 -8.32 -9.22 0.14
N LEU A 116 -7.62 -8.26 0.76
CA LEU A 116 -7.90 -6.84 0.58
C LEU A 116 -7.81 -6.42 -0.90
N ASN A 117 -6.79 -6.87 -1.61
CA ASN A 117 -6.63 -6.59 -3.04
C ASN A 117 -7.75 -7.23 -3.88
N VAL A 118 -8.14 -8.47 -3.55
CA VAL A 118 -9.27 -9.16 -4.22
C VAL A 118 -10.57 -8.42 -3.96
N GLN A 119 -10.89 -8.05 -2.72
CA GLN A 119 -12.10 -7.31 -2.37
C GLN A 119 -12.18 -5.98 -3.13
N ARG A 120 -11.08 -5.21 -3.17
CA ARG A 120 -11.03 -3.96 -3.92
C ARG A 120 -11.31 -4.18 -5.40
N ARG A 121 -10.64 -5.17 -6.01
CA ARG A 121 -10.87 -5.46 -7.43
C ARG A 121 -12.30 -5.88 -7.72
N LEU A 122 -12.91 -6.65 -6.82
CA LEU A 122 -14.31 -7.03 -6.92
C LEU A 122 -15.28 -5.84 -6.77
N VAL A 123 -14.94 -4.84 -5.95
CA VAL A 123 -15.69 -3.57 -5.86
C VAL A 123 -15.61 -2.81 -7.18
N GLU A 124 -14.40 -2.62 -7.73
CA GLU A 124 -14.18 -1.95 -9.02
C GLU A 124 -14.96 -2.62 -10.17
N LEU A 125 -15.10 -3.94 -10.13
CA LEU A 125 -15.82 -4.74 -11.12
C LEU A 125 -17.32 -4.86 -10.82
N GLY A 126 -17.83 -4.29 -9.73
CA GLY A 126 -19.24 -4.30 -9.34
C GLY A 126 -19.75 -5.63 -8.79
N PHE A 127 -18.86 -6.54 -8.36
CA PHE A 127 -19.24 -7.83 -7.77
C PHE A 127 -19.28 -7.84 -6.25
N TYR A 128 -18.70 -6.83 -5.58
CA TYR A 128 -18.61 -6.75 -4.12
C TYR A 128 -19.04 -5.38 -3.62
N THR A 129 -19.96 -5.39 -2.67
CA THR A 129 -20.50 -4.17 -2.03
C THR A 129 -20.23 -4.15 -0.52
N GLY A 130 -19.52 -5.17 -0.02
CA GLY A 130 -19.19 -5.29 1.39
C GLY A 130 -18.00 -4.42 1.80
N GLU A 131 -17.61 -4.54 3.05
CA GLU A 131 -16.47 -3.84 3.62
C GLU A 131 -15.14 -4.45 3.14
N ILE A 132 -14.20 -3.60 2.73
CA ILE A 132 -12.85 -4.04 2.36
C ILE A 132 -12.06 -4.21 3.66
N ASP A 133 -12.13 -5.39 4.26
CA ASP A 133 -11.62 -5.73 5.61
C ASP A 133 -10.46 -6.75 5.61
N GLY A 134 -10.14 -7.31 4.43
CA GLY A 134 -9.13 -8.36 4.30
C GLY A 134 -9.56 -9.73 4.83
N ILE A 135 -10.86 -9.91 5.13
CA ILE A 135 -11.42 -11.16 5.62
C ILE A 135 -12.06 -11.93 4.45
N ASN A 136 -11.65 -13.18 4.25
CA ASN A 136 -12.29 -14.05 3.27
C ASN A 136 -13.59 -14.64 3.84
N GLY A 137 -14.54 -13.76 4.17
CA GLY A 137 -15.85 -14.08 4.69
C GLY A 137 -16.81 -14.60 3.61
N SER A 138 -18.07 -14.83 4.01
CA SER A 138 -19.12 -15.33 3.11
C SER A 138 -19.39 -14.37 1.94
N GLN A 139 -19.44 -13.07 2.20
CA GLN A 139 -19.68 -12.05 1.16
C GLN A 139 -18.56 -12.02 0.13
N THR A 140 -17.29 -12.10 0.56
CA THR A 140 -16.14 -12.15 -0.34
C THR A 140 -16.18 -13.41 -1.21
N LYS A 141 -16.49 -14.56 -0.62
CA LYS A 141 -16.59 -15.83 -1.35
C LYS A 141 -17.71 -15.81 -2.40
N ILE A 142 -18.88 -15.25 -2.04
CA ILE A 142 -20.01 -15.07 -2.99
C ILE A 142 -19.60 -14.16 -4.14
N ALA A 143 -18.96 -13.04 -3.85
CA ALA A 143 -18.49 -12.09 -4.88
C ALA A 143 -17.47 -12.73 -5.84
N ILE A 144 -16.52 -13.50 -5.32
CA ILE A 144 -15.56 -14.27 -6.13
C ILE A 144 -16.31 -15.27 -7.03
N LYS A 145 -17.24 -16.04 -6.47
CA LYS A 145 -18.03 -17.02 -7.25
C LYS A 145 -18.83 -16.34 -8.37
N ASN A 146 -19.46 -15.21 -8.07
CA ASN A 146 -20.23 -14.45 -9.08
C ASN A 146 -19.33 -13.91 -10.20
N PHE A 147 -18.16 -13.39 -9.85
CA PHE A 147 -17.15 -12.97 -10.82
C PHE A 147 -16.70 -14.15 -11.70
N GLN A 148 -16.34 -15.28 -11.09
CA GLN A 148 -15.88 -16.47 -11.81
C GLN A 148 -16.97 -17.00 -12.77
N SER A 149 -18.21 -17.10 -12.31
CA SER A 149 -19.34 -17.54 -13.14
C SER A 149 -19.55 -16.63 -14.34
N LYS A 150 -19.44 -15.29 -14.16
CA LYS A 150 -19.61 -14.33 -15.27
C LYS A 150 -18.40 -14.31 -16.21
N ALA A 151 -17.23 -14.65 -15.71
CA ALA A 151 -16.00 -14.76 -16.51
C ALA A 151 -15.82 -16.12 -17.20
N GLY A 152 -16.74 -17.08 -16.98
CA GLY A 152 -16.63 -18.42 -17.56
C GLY A 152 -15.54 -19.30 -16.93
N LEU A 153 -15.21 -19.08 -15.64
CA LEU A 153 -14.18 -19.79 -14.87
C LEU A 153 -14.79 -20.80 -13.89
#